data_1ce03db80429b93a9784f473805d5cdf
#
_entry.id   1ce03db80429b93a9784f473805d5cdf
#
_cell.length_a   1.000
_cell.length_b   1.000
_cell.length_c   1.000
_cell.angle_alpha   90.00
_cell.angle_beta   90.00
_cell.angle_gamma   90.00
#
_symmetry.space_group_name_H-M   'P 1'
#
loop_
_entity.id
_entity.type
_entity.pdbx_description
1 polymer ?
#
loop_
_entity_poly.entity_id
_entity_poly.type
_entity_poly.pdbx_seq_one_letter_code
_entity_poly.pdbx_strand_id
1 'polypeptide(L)'
;LGALRSHVAAAPSSSKGTLLVVNRGEIAIRICRAAAQLGIKTVAVYSTDDAACLHTKKADVAVELSGAGFGAAAYLNQEAILAVAKEQGATLVHCGYGFLSENAEFAAAVEAAGLTLVGPPSAAIELFGDKTKARELAEAVGVALLPGTTAAVSVGEAKAFMESLGGKPIMIKALAGGGGRGMRPVLSLDELEDAYERCQSEAVAAFGNGDVFVEQLMIRPRHIEVQVLADGQGGVTHLFERECSIQRQNQKIVEIAPPPPSRPPSARGSSTTPSSSSPRRTTAPPRPWSSSWSGR
;
A
#
# COMPACT_ATOMS: atom_id res chain seq x y z
N LEU A 1 21.44 3.43 15.93
CA LEU A 1 21.46 4.82 15.39
C LEU A 1 22.84 5.26 14.90
N GLY A 2 23.95 4.65 15.40
CA GLY A 2 25.31 4.94 14.97
C GLY A 2 25.70 4.33 13.63
N ALA A 3 25.13 3.21 13.24
CA ALA A 3 25.46 2.48 12.00
C ALA A 3 24.79 3.06 10.73
N LEU A 4 23.74 3.86 10.88
CA LEU A 4 23.03 4.49 9.75
C LEU A 4 23.73 5.78 9.23
N ARG A 5 24.67 6.33 9.98
CA ARG A 5 25.40 7.56 9.57
C ARG A 5 26.53 7.33 8.57
N SER A 6 27.02 6.11 8.41
CA SER A 6 28.22 5.84 7.61
C SER A 6 27.97 5.49 6.13
N HIS A 7 26.71 5.43 5.66
CA HIS A 7 26.38 5.05 4.28
C HIS A 7 25.60 6.09 3.48
N VAL A 8 25.46 7.31 3.99
CA VAL A 8 25.04 8.42 3.13
C VAL A 8 26.29 8.97 2.46
N ALA A 9 26.72 8.32 1.38
CA ALA A 9 27.72 8.89 0.50
C ALA A 9 27.21 10.25 0.03
N ALA A 10 28.03 11.30 0.19
CA ALA A 10 27.71 12.62 -0.31
C ALA A 10 27.42 12.51 -1.81
N ALA A 11 26.18 12.80 -2.20
CA ALA A 11 25.80 12.85 -3.61
C ALA A 11 26.72 13.87 -4.33
N PRO A 12 27.14 13.59 -5.58
CA PRO A 12 27.95 14.52 -6.35
C PRO A 12 27.20 15.84 -6.49
N SER A 13 27.92 16.95 -6.48
CA SER A 13 27.44 18.33 -6.55
C SER A 13 26.94 18.75 -7.95
N SER A 14 26.11 17.95 -8.59
CA SER A 14 25.27 18.37 -9.72
C SER A 14 23.93 18.84 -9.16
N SER A 15 23.31 19.83 -9.76
CA SER A 15 22.02 20.41 -9.36
C SER A 15 21.04 19.30 -8.95
N LYS A 16 20.61 19.33 -7.68
CA LYS A 16 19.78 18.24 -7.09
C LYS A 16 18.39 18.09 -7.73
N GLY A 17 18.17 18.73 -8.86
CA GLY A 17 16.91 18.71 -9.61
C GLY A 17 15.81 19.55 -8.95
N THR A 18 14.65 19.55 -9.57
CA THR A 18 13.42 20.16 -9.09
C THR A 18 12.36 19.08 -8.90
N LEU A 19 11.76 19.01 -7.73
CA LEU A 19 10.71 18.05 -7.38
C LEU A 19 9.32 18.65 -7.57
N LEU A 20 8.52 18.07 -8.46
CA LEU A 20 7.08 18.35 -8.54
C LEU A 20 6.33 17.52 -7.50
N VAL A 21 5.61 18.18 -6.61
CA VAL A 21 4.78 17.55 -5.58
C VAL A 21 3.34 17.51 -6.04
N VAL A 22 2.88 16.31 -6.43
CA VAL A 22 1.56 16.07 -7.01
C VAL A 22 0.60 15.56 -5.93
N ASN A 23 0.37 16.39 -4.94
CA ASN A 23 -0.57 16.11 -3.85
C ASN A 23 -0.91 17.40 -3.09
N ARG A 24 -1.78 17.30 -2.10
CA ARG A 24 -2.27 18.42 -1.28
C ARG A 24 -2.11 18.13 0.20
N GLY A 25 -2.46 19.12 1.02
CA GLY A 25 -2.60 18.96 2.47
C GLY A 25 -1.30 18.57 3.19
N GLU A 26 -1.43 17.69 4.17
CA GLU A 26 -0.32 17.32 5.07
C GLU A 26 0.78 16.55 4.36
N ILE A 27 0.44 15.67 3.41
CA ILE A 27 1.45 14.88 2.70
C ILE A 27 2.31 15.73 1.78
N ALA A 28 1.72 16.71 1.08
CA ALA A 28 2.49 17.65 0.27
C ALA A 28 3.46 18.46 1.15
N ILE A 29 3.02 18.92 2.33
CA ILE A 29 3.88 19.60 3.30
C ILE A 29 5.00 18.67 3.78
N ARG A 30 4.69 17.39 4.03
CA ARG A 30 5.67 16.40 4.47
C ARG A 30 6.75 16.16 3.41
N ILE A 31 6.35 16.08 2.14
CA ILE A 31 7.27 15.92 0.99
C ILE A 31 8.13 17.17 0.83
N CYS A 32 7.54 18.37 0.82
CA CYS A 32 8.29 19.64 0.74
C CYS A 32 9.33 19.76 1.86
N ARG A 33 8.97 19.39 3.09
CA ARG A 33 9.90 19.40 4.23
C ARG A 33 11.09 18.45 4.00
N ALA A 34 10.84 17.23 3.52
CA ALA A 34 11.89 16.28 3.26
C ALA A 34 12.81 16.74 2.11
N ALA A 35 12.23 17.29 1.05
CA ALA A 35 12.98 17.86 -0.06
C ALA A 35 13.87 19.02 0.38
N ALA A 36 13.35 19.95 1.20
CA ALA A 36 14.12 21.06 1.76
C ALA A 36 15.30 20.59 2.61
N GLN A 37 15.12 19.54 3.43
CA GLN A 37 16.23 18.93 4.19
C GLN A 37 17.31 18.33 3.30
N LEU A 38 16.95 17.87 2.12
CA LEU A 38 17.87 17.34 1.10
C LEU A 38 18.43 18.43 0.18
N GLY A 39 17.96 19.67 0.29
CA GLY A 39 18.33 20.78 -0.59
C GLY A 39 17.81 20.63 -2.02
N ILE A 40 16.62 19.99 -2.18
CA ILE A 40 15.92 19.84 -3.45
C ILE A 40 14.86 20.91 -3.55
N LYS A 41 14.85 21.67 -4.66
CA LYS A 41 13.81 22.67 -4.95
C LYS A 41 12.46 21.99 -5.18
N THR A 42 11.39 22.57 -4.65
CA THR A 42 10.02 22.03 -4.71
C THR A 42 9.07 22.91 -5.49
N VAL A 43 8.24 22.28 -6.32
CA VAL A 43 7.08 22.89 -6.97
C VAL A 43 5.85 22.13 -6.50
N ALA A 44 4.94 22.77 -5.78
CA ALA A 44 3.67 22.17 -5.41
C ALA A 44 2.57 22.59 -6.39
N VAL A 45 1.80 21.63 -6.88
CA VAL A 45 0.57 21.93 -7.63
C VAL A 45 -0.60 22.13 -6.68
N TYR A 46 -1.59 22.91 -7.10
CA TYR A 46 -2.82 23.08 -6.32
C TYR A 46 -4.02 23.34 -7.21
N SER A 47 -5.21 22.90 -6.77
CA SER A 47 -6.49 23.29 -7.39
C SER A 47 -6.89 24.70 -6.93
N THR A 48 -7.73 25.38 -7.69
CA THR A 48 -8.25 26.74 -7.33
C THR A 48 -8.76 26.78 -5.89
N ASP A 49 -9.47 25.74 -5.44
CA ASP A 49 -10.01 25.65 -4.06
C ASP A 49 -8.92 25.58 -2.98
N ASP A 50 -7.73 25.12 -3.35
CA ASP A 50 -6.60 24.95 -2.42
C ASP A 50 -5.60 26.12 -2.44
N ALA A 51 -5.88 27.22 -3.15
CA ALA A 51 -4.97 28.35 -3.30
C ALA A 51 -4.50 28.93 -1.94
N ALA A 52 -5.36 28.92 -0.92
CA ALA A 52 -5.04 29.39 0.43
C ALA A 52 -4.44 28.32 1.36
N CYS A 53 -4.35 27.07 0.90
CA CYS A 53 -3.89 25.93 1.70
C CYS A 53 -2.40 26.05 2.06
N LEU A 54 -2.03 25.44 3.19
CA LEU A 54 -0.68 25.59 3.76
C LEU A 54 0.40 24.97 2.85
N HIS A 55 0.11 23.92 2.10
CA HIS A 55 1.10 23.28 1.24
C HIS A 55 1.61 24.20 0.14
N THR A 56 0.77 25.14 -0.38
CA THR A 56 1.20 26.14 -1.37
C THR A 56 2.24 27.12 -0.80
N LYS A 57 2.23 27.33 0.51
CA LYS A 57 3.16 28.21 1.24
C LYS A 57 4.42 27.49 1.74
N LYS A 58 4.48 26.16 1.61
CA LYS A 58 5.59 25.33 2.09
C LYS A 58 6.49 24.83 0.98
N ALA A 59 6.07 24.92 -0.26
CA ALA A 59 6.89 24.71 -1.43
C ALA A 59 7.66 25.99 -1.81
N ASP A 60 8.76 25.85 -2.55
CA ASP A 60 9.52 26.97 -3.09
C ASP A 60 8.73 27.71 -4.18
N VAL A 61 7.94 26.96 -4.96
CA VAL A 61 7.02 27.46 -5.99
C VAL A 61 5.68 26.76 -5.83
N ALA A 62 4.59 27.46 -6.01
CA ALA A 62 3.25 26.88 -6.07
C ALA A 62 2.59 27.25 -7.41
N VAL A 63 2.02 26.26 -8.09
CA VAL A 63 1.42 26.42 -9.43
C VAL A 63 -0.01 25.91 -9.42
N GLU A 64 -0.93 26.73 -9.89
CA GLU A 64 -2.33 26.38 -10.03
C GLU A 64 -2.52 25.44 -11.23
N LEU A 65 -3.27 24.37 -11.04
CA LEU A 65 -3.75 23.50 -12.10
C LEU A 65 -4.98 24.13 -12.78
N SER A 66 -4.77 25.26 -13.45
CA SER A 66 -5.84 26.02 -14.09
C SER A 66 -6.50 25.21 -15.20
N GLY A 67 -7.84 25.18 -15.22
CA GLY A 67 -8.62 24.43 -16.20
C GLY A 67 -8.64 22.91 -16.00
N ALA A 68 -7.96 22.38 -14.99
CA ALA A 68 -7.91 20.94 -14.72
C ALA A 68 -9.09 20.41 -13.89
N GLY A 69 -10.04 21.26 -13.52
CA GLY A 69 -11.19 20.94 -12.66
C GLY A 69 -11.04 21.47 -11.25
N PHE A 70 -11.99 21.13 -10.40
CA PHE A 70 -12.03 21.57 -9.00
C PHE A 70 -11.73 20.41 -8.04
N GLY A 71 -11.22 20.75 -6.86
CA GLY A 71 -10.96 19.80 -5.80
C GLY A 71 -10.08 18.63 -6.24
N ALA A 72 -10.52 17.41 -5.93
CA ALA A 72 -9.77 16.18 -6.22
C ALA A 72 -9.56 15.95 -7.74
N ALA A 73 -10.49 16.39 -8.58
CA ALA A 73 -10.40 16.17 -10.04
C ALA A 73 -9.17 16.85 -10.66
N ALA A 74 -8.79 18.03 -10.15
CA ALA A 74 -7.59 18.72 -10.62
C ALA A 74 -6.32 17.89 -10.42
N TYR A 75 -6.22 17.19 -9.28
CA TYR A 75 -5.06 16.34 -8.96
C TYR A 75 -5.05 15.00 -9.71
N LEU A 76 -6.09 14.69 -10.47
CA LEU A 76 -6.16 13.53 -11.35
C LEU A 76 -5.92 13.88 -12.83
N ASN A 77 -5.79 15.17 -13.16
CA ASN A 77 -5.53 15.62 -14.52
C ASN A 77 -4.04 15.48 -14.87
N GLN A 78 -3.71 14.34 -15.47
CA GLN A 78 -2.33 13.97 -15.82
C GLN A 78 -1.69 14.96 -16.79
N GLU A 79 -2.43 15.44 -17.79
CA GLU A 79 -1.93 16.36 -18.81
C GLU A 79 -1.52 17.70 -18.20
N ALA A 80 -2.39 18.28 -17.36
CA ALA A 80 -2.09 19.53 -16.67
C ALA A 80 -0.87 19.41 -15.75
N ILE A 81 -0.76 18.29 -15.03
CA ILE A 81 0.38 18.02 -14.13
C ILE A 81 1.69 17.91 -14.91
N LEU A 82 1.70 17.16 -16.02
CA LEU A 82 2.90 17.01 -16.87
C LEU A 82 3.27 18.33 -17.58
N ALA A 83 2.28 19.15 -17.94
CA ALA A 83 2.53 20.48 -18.48
C ALA A 83 3.25 21.36 -17.45
N VAL A 84 2.79 21.39 -16.19
CA VAL A 84 3.46 22.09 -15.07
C VAL A 84 4.86 21.54 -14.84
N ALA A 85 5.05 20.20 -14.85
CA ALA A 85 6.37 19.59 -14.71
C ALA A 85 7.37 20.14 -15.74
N LYS A 86 6.94 20.19 -17.00
CA LYS A 86 7.76 20.70 -18.11
C LYS A 86 8.03 22.19 -17.98
N GLU A 87 7.00 23.00 -17.70
CA GLU A 87 7.11 24.46 -17.56
C GLU A 87 8.08 24.85 -16.43
N GLN A 88 8.00 24.14 -15.28
CA GLN A 88 8.81 24.44 -14.11
C GLN A 88 10.18 23.75 -14.13
N GLY A 89 10.53 23.02 -15.19
CA GLY A 89 11.78 22.31 -15.31
C GLY A 89 11.96 21.24 -14.23
N ALA A 90 10.87 20.58 -13.83
CA ALA A 90 10.94 19.48 -12.89
C ALA A 90 11.72 18.30 -13.50
N THR A 91 12.47 17.61 -12.67
CA THR A 91 13.19 16.38 -13.02
C THR A 91 12.69 15.19 -12.21
N LEU A 92 12.04 15.47 -11.09
CA LEU A 92 11.50 14.50 -10.14
C LEU A 92 10.01 14.77 -9.94
N VAL A 93 9.22 13.71 -9.78
CA VAL A 93 7.77 13.78 -9.49
C VAL A 93 7.46 12.91 -8.28
N HIS A 94 6.73 13.43 -7.30
CA HIS A 94 6.29 12.68 -6.12
C HIS A 94 4.79 12.84 -5.90
N CYS A 95 4.06 11.73 -5.99
CA CYS A 95 2.60 11.72 -5.82
C CYS A 95 2.14 11.61 -4.37
N GLY A 96 3.03 11.29 -3.42
CA GLY A 96 2.62 10.99 -2.05
C GLY A 96 1.82 9.69 -1.99
N TYR A 97 0.62 9.76 -1.46
CA TYR A 97 -0.35 8.65 -1.44
C TYR A 97 -1.72 9.11 -1.97
N GLY A 98 -2.56 8.18 -2.43
CA GLY A 98 -3.84 8.50 -3.07
C GLY A 98 -3.66 9.14 -4.45
N PHE A 99 -4.71 9.71 -5.00
CA PHE A 99 -4.73 10.33 -6.34
C PHE A 99 -4.03 9.44 -7.40
N LEU A 100 -2.91 9.90 -7.92
CA LEU A 100 -2.15 9.24 -9.00
C LEU A 100 -1.02 8.33 -8.48
N SER A 101 -0.86 8.15 -7.18
CA SER A 101 0.26 7.39 -6.62
C SER A 101 0.27 5.89 -7.00
N GLU A 102 -0.90 5.33 -7.30
CA GLU A 102 -1.09 3.93 -7.70
C GLU A 102 -1.56 3.83 -9.18
N ASN A 103 -1.41 4.91 -9.96
CA ASN A 103 -1.80 4.95 -11.36
C ASN A 103 -0.63 4.60 -12.27
N ALA A 104 -0.65 3.41 -12.87
CA ALA A 104 0.42 2.92 -13.73
C ALA A 104 0.57 3.73 -15.02
N GLU A 105 -0.56 4.21 -15.60
CA GLU A 105 -0.54 5.04 -16.80
C GLU A 105 0.15 6.38 -16.57
N PHE A 106 -0.14 7.03 -15.43
CA PHE A 106 0.55 8.24 -15.03
C PHE A 106 2.04 8.01 -14.79
N ALA A 107 2.41 6.93 -14.11
CA ALA A 107 3.80 6.57 -13.89
C ALA A 107 4.54 6.38 -15.22
N ALA A 108 3.93 5.66 -16.17
CA ALA A 108 4.48 5.49 -17.52
C ALA A 108 4.61 6.81 -18.28
N ALA A 109 3.62 7.72 -18.14
CA ALA A 109 3.66 9.04 -18.76
C ALA A 109 4.77 9.93 -18.17
N VAL A 110 5.03 9.85 -16.86
CA VAL A 110 6.16 10.52 -16.19
C VAL A 110 7.48 9.99 -16.73
N GLU A 111 7.63 8.67 -16.83
CA GLU A 111 8.84 8.00 -17.37
C GLU A 111 9.05 8.38 -18.85
N ALA A 112 8.00 8.35 -19.67
CA ALA A 112 8.06 8.74 -21.09
C ALA A 112 8.43 10.22 -21.30
N ALA A 113 8.08 11.09 -20.35
CA ALA A 113 8.49 12.48 -20.33
C ALA A 113 9.96 12.70 -19.92
N GLY A 114 10.71 11.64 -19.62
CA GLY A 114 12.09 11.71 -19.16
C GLY A 114 12.23 12.18 -17.71
N LEU A 115 11.16 12.11 -16.92
CA LEU A 115 11.13 12.48 -15.51
C LEU A 115 11.31 11.23 -14.63
N THR A 116 11.82 11.41 -13.43
CA THR A 116 11.93 10.34 -12.44
C THR A 116 10.76 10.38 -11.47
N LEU A 117 9.94 9.33 -11.46
CA LEU A 117 8.93 9.15 -10.42
C LEU A 117 9.62 8.72 -9.12
N VAL A 118 9.38 9.47 -8.04
CA VAL A 118 9.82 9.09 -6.69
C VAL A 118 8.83 8.08 -6.13
N GLY A 119 9.01 6.84 -6.50
CA GLY A 119 8.12 5.72 -6.24
C GLY A 119 8.52 4.48 -7.03
N PRO A 120 7.67 3.45 -7.04
CA PRO A 120 7.92 2.27 -7.86
C PRO A 120 7.82 2.61 -9.36
N PRO A 121 8.50 1.85 -10.25
CA PRO A 121 8.33 2.00 -11.70
C PRO A 121 6.92 1.60 -12.14
N SER A 122 6.47 2.11 -13.29
CA SER A 122 5.13 1.88 -13.85
C SER A 122 4.77 0.40 -13.93
N ALA A 123 5.69 -0.44 -14.36
CA ALA A 123 5.52 -1.89 -14.44
C ALA A 123 5.26 -2.55 -13.07
N ALA A 124 5.89 -2.05 -11.99
CA ALA A 124 5.64 -2.55 -10.65
C ALA A 124 4.27 -2.09 -10.13
N ILE A 125 3.87 -0.85 -10.41
CA ILE A 125 2.55 -0.34 -10.04
C ILE A 125 1.46 -1.16 -10.74
N GLU A 126 1.61 -1.45 -12.03
CA GLU A 126 0.67 -2.28 -12.80
C GLU A 126 0.59 -3.71 -12.24
N LEU A 127 1.74 -4.33 -11.99
CA LEU A 127 1.83 -5.68 -11.47
C LEU A 127 1.14 -5.82 -10.11
N PHE A 128 1.44 -4.93 -9.17
CA PHE A 128 0.90 -4.99 -7.81
C PHE A 128 -0.49 -4.38 -7.67
N GLY A 129 -0.94 -3.61 -8.66
CA GLY A 129 -2.33 -3.15 -8.78
C GLY A 129 -3.28 -4.30 -9.12
N ASP A 130 -2.79 -5.32 -9.81
CA ASP A 130 -3.52 -6.56 -10.10
C ASP A 130 -3.29 -7.59 -8.99
N LYS A 131 -4.34 -7.85 -8.20
CA LYS A 131 -4.26 -8.78 -7.06
C LYS A 131 -3.92 -10.20 -7.47
N THR A 132 -4.35 -10.63 -8.66
CA THR A 132 -4.07 -11.97 -9.18
C THR A 132 -2.60 -12.11 -9.51
N LYS A 133 -2.06 -11.18 -10.32
CA LYS A 133 -0.64 -11.16 -10.68
C LYS A 133 0.28 -11.01 -9.46
N ALA A 134 -0.12 -10.18 -8.49
CA ALA A 134 0.62 -10.01 -7.23
C ALA A 134 0.67 -11.32 -6.42
N ARG A 135 -0.44 -12.07 -6.36
CA ARG A 135 -0.48 -13.39 -5.69
C ARG A 135 0.38 -14.42 -6.42
N GLU A 136 0.27 -14.51 -7.74
CA GLU A 136 1.09 -15.41 -8.57
C GLU A 136 2.58 -15.15 -8.37
N LEU A 137 2.99 -13.87 -8.38
CA LEU A 137 4.38 -13.51 -8.11
C LEU A 137 4.80 -13.91 -6.69
N ALA A 138 3.98 -13.62 -5.69
CA ALA A 138 4.28 -13.97 -4.30
C ALA A 138 4.46 -15.48 -4.12
N GLU A 139 3.63 -16.28 -4.76
CA GLU A 139 3.72 -17.74 -4.77
C GLU A 139 5.00 -18.22 -5.47
N ALA A 140 5.31 -17.64 -6.65
CA ALA A 140 6.51 -17.97 -7.42
C ALA A 140 7.81 -17.69 -6.67
N VAL A 141 7.84 -16.66 -5.79
CA VAL A 141 9.01 -16.33 -4.96
C VAL A 141 8.94 -16.97 -3.55
N GLY A 142 7.97 -17.87 -3.30
CA GLY A 142 7.86 -18.63 -2.06
C GLY A 142 7.33 -17.83 -0.85
N VAL A 143 6.63 -16.73 -1.08
CA VAL A 143 5.93 -16.00 -0.01
C VAL A 143 4.68 -16.78 0.39
N ALA A 144 4.53 -17.06 1.69
CA ALA A 144 3.36 -17.74 2.21
C ALA A 144 2.10 -16.88 2.02
N LEU A 145 1.12 -17.41 1.32
CA LEU A 145 -0.16 -16.76 1.08
C LEU A 145 -1.27 -17.42 1.90
N LEU A 146 -2.30 -16.64 2.22
CA LEU A 146 -3.55 -17.23 2.68
C LEU A 146 -4.16 -18.07 1.55
N PRO A 147 -4.76 -19.25 1.86
CA PRO A 147 -5.54 -19.98 0.89
C PRO A 147 -6.58 -19.07 0.23
N GLY A 148 -6.67 -19.11 -1.08
CA GLY A 148 -7.59 -18.29 -1.85
C GLY A 148 -7.58 -18.68 -3.30
N THR A 149 -8.58 -18.23 -4.05
CA THR A 149 -8.66 -18.46 -5.50
C THR A 149 -7.88 -17.39 -6.24
N THR A 150 -7.36 -17.72 -7.40
CA THR A 150 -6.59 -16.82 -8.26
C THR A 150 -7.41 -16.19 -9.37
N ALA A 151 -8.66 -16.66 -9.55
CA ALA A 151 -9.57 -16.15 -10.56
C ALA A 151 -10.95 -15.89 -9.96
N ALA A 152 -11.84 -15.27 -10.76
CA ALA A 152 -13.24 -15.16 -10.42
C ALA A 152 -13.85 -16.55 -10.21
N VAL A 153 -14.73 -16.65 -9.23
CA VAL A 153 -15.42 -17.91 -8.87
C VAL A 153 -16.93 -17.72 -8.88
N SER A 154 -17.63 -18.77 -9.20
CA SER A 154 -19.07 -18.90 -9.00
C SER A 154 -19.41 -19.14 -7.52
N VAL A 155 -20.68 -19.00 -7.16
CA VAL A 155 -21.17 -19.31 -5.79
C VAL A 155 -20.89 -20.78 -5.42
N GLY A 156 -21.02 -21.72 -6.39
CA GLY A 156 -20.71 -23.14 -6.18
C GLY A 156 -19.25 -23.40 -5.89
N GLU A 157 -18.35 -22.74 -6.61
CA GLU A 157 -16.90 -22.83 -6.37
C GLU A 157 -16.50 -22.18 -5.04
N ALA A 158 -17.13 -21.05 -4.66
CA ALA A 158 -16.92 -20.42 -3.37
C ALA A 158 -17.34 -21.35 -2.21
N LYS A 159 -18.46 -22.08 -2.38
CA LYS A 159 -18.91 -23.12 -1.45
C LYS A 159 -17.90 -24.25 -1.32
N ALA A 160 -17.49 -24.81 -2.45
CA ALA A 160 -16.49 -25.89 -2.47
C ALA A 160 -15.16 -25.45 -1.83
N PHE A 161 -14.76 -24.21 -2.07
CA PHE A 161 -13.56 -23.64 -1.43
C PHE A 161 -13.71 -23.58 0.10
N MET A 162 -14.84 -23.08 0.62
CA MET A 162 -15.08 -23.02 2.06
C MET A 162 -15.13 -24.43 2.70
N GLU A 163 -15.74 -25.39 2.03
CA GLU A 163 -15.75 -26.79 2.43
C GLU A 163 -14.34 -27.39 2.48
N SER A 164 -13.49 -27.08 1.50
CA SER A 164 -12.09 -27.54 1.43
C SER A 164 -11.26 -27.02 2.61
N LEU A 165 -11.61 -25.89 3.18
CA LEU A 165 -11.00 -25.33 4.39
C LEU A 165 -11.54 -25.93 5.70
N GLY A 166 -12.42 -26.95 5.61
CA GLY A 166 -13.09 -27.54 6.78
C GLY A 166 -14.11 -26.60 7.41
N GLY A 167 -14.81 -25.79 6.61
CA GLY A 167 -15.81 -24.86 7.04
C GLY A 167 -15.25 -23.60 7.74
N LYS A 168 -13.97 -23.32 7.62
CA LYS A 168 -13.40 -22.06 8.15
C LYS A 168 -13.97 -20.85 7.41
N PRO A 169 -14.13 -19.73 8.11
CA PRO A 169 -14.61 -18.49 7.49
C PRO A 169 -13.81 -18.06 6.27
N ILE A 170 -14.52 -17.51 5.29
CA ILE A 170 -13.92 -16.94 4.08
C ILE A 170 -14.29 -15.48 3.90
N MET A 171 -13.53 -14.78 3.07
CA MET A 171 -13.83 -13.42 2.60
C MET A 171 -14.09 -13.49 1.11
N ILE A 172 -15.26 -13.01 0.68
CA ILE A 172 -15.56 -12.77 -0.73
C ILE A 172 -15.08 -11.36 -1.07
N LYS A 173 -14.37 -11.20 -2.18
CA LYS A 173 -13.81 -9.91 -2.61
C LYS A 173 -14.06 -9.67 -4.08
N ALA A 174 -14.44 -8.45 -4.43
CA ALA A 174 -14.49 -8.01 -5.82
C ALA A 174 -13.07 -8.05 -6.44
N LEU A 175 -12.97 -8.59 -7.64
CA LEU A 175 -11.70 -8.69 -8.37
C LEU A 175 -11.18 -7.28 -8.71
N ALA A 176 -12.06 -6.40 -9.19
CA ALA A 176 -11.77 -4.99 -9.48
C ALA A 176 -11.79 -4.10 -8.23
N GLY A 177 -12.02 -4.64 -7.03
CA GLY A 177 -12.26 -3.90 -5.80
C GLY A 177 -11.00 -3.31 -5.15
N GLY A 178 -11.17 -2.17 -4.51
CA GLY A 178 -10.14 -1.48 -3.72
C GLY A 178 -10.75 -0.70 -2.55
N GLY A 179 -9.90 -0.29 -1.58
CA GLY A 179 -10.32 0.56 -0.47
C GLY A 179 -11.37 -0.04 0.47
N GLY A 180 -11.49 -1.37 0.55
CA GLY A 180 -12.45 -2.05 1.42
C GLY A 180 -13.88 -2.15 0.87
N ARG A 181 -14.14 -1.71 -0.35
CA ARG A 181 -15.43 -1.88 -1.04
C ARG A 181 -15.48 -3.24 -1.76
N GLY A 182 -16.68 -3.80 -1.90
CA GLY A 182 -16.87 -5.11 -2.54
C GLY A 182 -16.19 -6.24 -1.77
N MET A 183 -16.29 -6.23 -0.43
CA MET A 183 -15.78 -7.29 0.44
C MET A 183 -16.84 -7.72 1.43
N ARG A 184 -17.07 -9.05 1.53
CA ARG A 184 -18.05 -9.63 2.45
C ARG A 184 -17.44 -10.81 3.21
N PRO A 185 -17.42 -10.77 4.56
CA PRO A 185 -17.08 -11.94 5.35
C PRO A 185 -18.22 -12.95 5.32
N VAL A 186 -17.88 -14.22 5.24
CA VAL A 186 -18.79 -15.36 5.35
C VAL A 186 -18.31 -16.23 6.49
N LEU A 187 -19.12 -16.36 7.54
CA LEU A 187 -18.76 -17.09 8.74
C LEU A 187 -19.29 -18.52 8.71
N SER A 188 -20.36 -18.77 7.97
CA SER A 188 -20.99 -20.08 7.80
C SER A 188 -21.44 -20.30 6.35
N LEU A 189 -21.63 -21.57 5.96
CA LEU A 189 -22.11 -21.92 4.63
C LEU A 189 -23.52 -21.38 4.35
N ASP A 190 -24.35 -21.25 5.37
CA ASP A 190 -25.73 -20.76 5.25
C ASP A 190 -25.80 -19.29 4.83
N GLU A 191 -24.75 -18.50 5.12
CA GLU A 191 -24.66 -17.07 4.77
C GLU A 191 -24.02 -16.84 3.40
N LEU A 192 -23.46 -17.89 2.78
CA LEU A 192 -22.56 -17.73 1.63
C LEU A 192 -23.27 -17.15 0.42
N GLU A 193 -24.43 -17.69 0.06
CA GLU A 193 -25.15 -17.31 -1.15
C GLU A 193 -25.58 -15.83 -1.09
N ASP A 194 -26.22 -15.43 0.02
CA ASP A 194 -26.63 -14.05 0.27
C ASP A 194 -25.41 -13.08 0.24
N ALA A 195 -24.31 -13.47 0.87
CA ALA A 195 -23.11 -12.66 0.93
C ALA A 195 -22.45 -12.53 -0.46
N TYR A 196 -22.48 -13.62 -1.26
CA TYR A 196 -21.97 -13.65 -2.62
C TYR A 196 -22.74 -12.69 -3.54
N GLU A 197 -24.08 -12.80 -3.57
CA GLU A 197 -24.93 -11.94 -4.41
C GLU A 197 -24.79 -10.46 -4.06
N ARG A 198 -24.76 -10.14 -2.76
CA ARG A 198 -24.54 -8.76 -2.30
C ARG A 198 -23.16 -8.24 -2.69
N CYS A 199 -22.12 -9.05 -2.54
CA CYS A 199 -20.77 -8.65 -2.93
C CYS A 199 -20.67 -8.39 -4.43
N GLN A 200 -21.27 -9.26 -5.25
CA GLN A 200 -21.31 -9.12 -6.70
C GLN A 200 -22.10 -7.85 -7.12
N SER A 201 -23.28 -7.62 -6.53
CA SER A 201 -24.07 -6.43 -6.81
C SER A 201 -23.34 -5.13 -6.46
N GLU A 202 -22.67 -5.09 -5.30
CA GLU A 202 -21.84 -3.95 -4.90
C GLU A 202 -20.64 -3.75 -5.83
N ALA A 203 -20.02 -4.84 -6.31
CA ALA A 203 -18.90 -4.79 -7.23
C ALA A 203 -19.32 -4.21 -8.59
N VAL A 204 -20.47 -4.64 -9.13
CA VAL A 204 -21.04 -4.06 -10.34
C VAL A 204 -21.32 -2.57 -10.17
N ALA A 205 -21.97 -2.19 -9.08
CA ALA A 205 -22.35 -0.80 -8.83
C ALA A 205 -21.14 0.13 -8.63
N ALA A 206 -20.08 -0.37 -8.00
CA ALA A 206 -18.90 0.43 -7.65
C ALA A 206 -17.81 0.44 -8.74
N PHE A 207 -17.67 -0.64 -9.50
CA PHE A 207 -16.54 -0.88 -10.40
C PHE A 207 -16.95 -1.28 -11.82
N GLY A 208 -18.24 -1.50 -12.09
CA GLY A 208 -18.74 -1.95 -13.40
C GLY A 208 -18.48 -3.41 -13.71
N ASN A 209 -17.84 -4.16 -12.81
CA ASN A 209 -17.54 -5.58 -12.93
C ASN A 209 -17.93 -6.32 -11.65
N GLY A 210 -18.73 -7.39 -11.79
CA GLY A 210 -19.23 -8.22 -10.69
C GLY A 210 -18.37 -9.43 -10.35
N ASP A 211 -17.21 -9.60 -10.98
CA ASP A 211 -16.32 -10.71 -10.72
C ASP A 211 -15.80 -10.68 -9.29
N VAL A 212 -15.93 -11.81 -8.61
CA VAL A 212 -15.48 -11.97 -7.21
C VAL A 212 -14.57 -13.18 -7.07
N PHE A 213 -13.63 -13.09 -6.14
CA PHE A 213 -12.79 -14.20 -5.72
C PHE A 213 -12.95 -14.44 -4.21
N VAL A 214 -12.46 -15.56 -3.71
CA VAL A 214 -12.55 -15.92 -2.30
C VAL A 214 -11.19 -16.23 -1.70
N GLU A 215 -11.02 -15.88 -0.42
CA GLU A 215 -9.85 -16.23 0.37
C GLU A 215 -10.25 -16.60 1.80
N GLN A 216 -9.39 -17.35 2.48
CA GLN A 216 -9.61 -17.65 3.90
C GLN A 216 -9.66 -16.35 4.71
N LEU A 217 -10.70 -16.19 5.54
CA LEU A 217 -10.79 -15.06 6.45
C LEU A 217 -9.96 -15.31 7.71
N MET A 218 -9.05 -14.39 8.01
CA MET A 218 -8.38 -14.35 9.29
C MET A 218 -9.19 -13.54 10.30
N ILE A 219 -9.56 -14.15 11.42
CA ILE A 219 -10.28 -13.47 12.49
C ILE A 219 -9.29 -12.74 13.39
N ARG A 220 -9.46 -11.43 13.52
CA ARG A 220 -8.61 -10.52 14.32
C ARG A 220 -7.12 -10.63 13.98
N PRO A 221 -6.73 -10.50 12.72
CA PRO A 221 -5.32 -10.52 12.34
C PRO A 221 -4.61 -9.28 12.89
N ARG A 222 -3.31 -9.41 13.15
CA ARG A 222 -2.44 -8.23 13.21
C ARG A 222 -2.05 -7.86 11.79
N HIS A 223 -2.17 -6.59 11.46
CA HIS A 223 -1.70 -6.05 10.19
C HIS A 223 -0.26 -5.54 10.36
N ILE A 224 0.68 -6.29 9.85
CA ILE A 224 2.11 -5.94 9.87
C ILE A 224 2.55 -5.68 8.44
N GLU A 225 3.21 -4.56 8.22
CA GLU A 225 3.77 -4.19 6.92
C GLU A 225 5.26 -3.87 7.04
N VAL A 226 5.98 -3.96 5.94
CA VAL A 226 7.41 -3.63 5.86
C VAL A 226 7.61 -2.50 4.86
N GLN A 227 8.27 -1.43 5.28
CA GLN A 227 8.66 -0.36 4.37
C GLN A 227 9.90 -0.77 3.58
N VAL A 228 9.78 -0.77 2.27
CA VAL A 228 10.87 -1.13 1.35
C VAL A 228 11.33 0.10 0.58
N LEU A 229 12.62 0.19 0.33
CA LEU A 229 13.26 1.17 -0.55
C LEU A 229 14.12 0.44 -1.57
N ALA A 230 14.08 0.90 -2.83
CA ALA A 230 14.92 0.41 -3.91
C ALA A 230 15.61 1.59 -4.63
N ASP A 231 16.82 1.38 -5.12
CA ASP A 231 17.62 2.42 -5.80
C ASP A 231 17.47 2.43 -7.33
N GLY A 232 16.65 1.52 -7.87
CA GLY A 232 16.46 1.35 -9.32
C GLY A 232 17.66 0.69 -10.04
N GLN A 233 18.70 0.28 -9.31
CA GLN A 233 19.91 -0.36 -9.84
C GLN A 233 20.10 -1.79 -9.31
N GLY A 234 19.06 -2.34 -8.68
CA GLY A 234 19.07 -3.67 -8.08
C GLY A 234 19.35 -3.68 -6.58
N GLY A 235 19.69 -2.56 -5.97
CA GLY A 235 19.81 -2.42 -4.53
C GLY A 235 18.43 -2.29 -3.88
N VAL A 236 18.15 -3.12 -2.87
CA VAL A 236 16.92 -3.10 -2.09
C VAL A 236 17.26 -3.13 -0.60
N THR A 237 16.58 -2.30 0.17
CA THR A 237 16.65 -2.32 1.64
C THR A 237 15.26 -2.16 2.25
N HIS A 238 15.14 -2.38 3.54
CA HIS A 238 13.90 -2.18 4.28
C HIS A 238 14.12 -1.35 5.55
N LEU A 239 13.08 -0.66 5.98
CA LEU A 239 13.05 0.17 7.19
C LEU A 239 12.26 -0.51 8.33
N PHE A 240 12.35 -1.83 8.39
CA PHE A 240 11.66 -2.69 9.36
C PHE A 240 10.14 -2.64 9.25
N GLU A 241 9.49 -3.28 10.24
CA GLU A 241 8.06 -3.50 10.27
C GLU A 241 7.31 -2.33 10.90
N ARG A 242 6.09 -2.14 10.46
CA ARG A 242 5.08 -1.29 11.10
C ARG A 242 3.84 -2.10 11.41
N GLU A 243 3.21 -1.88 12.54
CA GLU A 243 1.90 -2.43 12.87
C GLU A 243 0.81 -1.40 12.58
N CYS A 244 -0.17 -1.81 11.77
CA CYS A 244 -1.29 -1.00 11.33
C CYS A 244 -2.65 -1.64 11.69
N SER A 245 -2.70 -2.41 12.77
CA SER A 245 -3.90 -3.18 13.17
C SER A 245 -5.05 -2.30 13.64
N ILE A 246 -4.78 -1.07 14.10
CA ILE A 246 -5.81 -0.14 14.56
C ILE A 246 -6.39 0.59 13.36
N GLN A 247 -7.55 0.13 12.93
CA GLN A 247 -8.24 0.64 11.74
C GLN A 247 -9.68 1.00 12.03
N ARG A 248 -10.22 1.97 11.29
CA ARG A 248 -11.64 2.31 11.28
C ARG A 248 -12.16 2.13 9.85
N GLN A 249 -13.09 1.20 9.66
CA GLN A 249 -13.64 0.89 8.33
C GLN A 249 -12.55 0.67 7.27
N ASN A 250 -11.55 -0.16 7.61
CA ASN A 250 -10.37 -0.47 6.81
C ASN A 250 -9.39 0.71 6.56
N GLN A 251 -9.59 1.85 7.21
CA GLN A 251 -8.64 2.96 7.20
C GLN A 251 -7.68 2.83 8.38
N LYS A 252 -6.39 2.84 8.12
CA LYS A 252 -5.33 2.87 9.14
C LYS A 252 -5.42 4.17 9.94
N ILE A 253 -5.58 4.07 11.26
CA ILE A 253 -5.69 5.24 12.14
C ILE A 253 -4.43 5.41 12.97
N VAL A 254 -3.86 4.30 13.47
CA VAL A 254 -2.63 4.31 14.27
C VAL A 254 -1.65 3.32 13.67
N GLU A 255 -0.44 3.80 13.42
CA GLU A 255 0.69 3.01 12.94
C GLU A 255 1.80 3.08 13.98
N ILE A 256 2.35 1.92 14.34
CA ILE A 256 3.36 1.76 15.38
C ILE A 256 4.61 1.12 14.79
N ALA A 257 5.76 1.77 14.96
CA ALA A 257 7.05 1.24 14.53
C ALA A 257 8.09 1.40 15.67
N PRO A 258 8.79 0.34 16.07
CA PRO A 258 8.57 -1.05 15.70
C PRO A 258 7.27 -1.62 16.29
N PRO A 259 6.71 -2.69 15.67
CA PRO A 259 5.51 -3.33 16.21
C PRO A 259 5.76 -3.92 17.60
N PRO A 260 4.78 -3.83 18.51
CA PRO A 260 4.90 -4.50 19.80
C PRO A 260 5.12 -6.00 19.61
N PRO A 261 5.94 -6.65 20.47
CA PRO A 261 6.17 -8.08 20.38
C PRO A 261 4.85 -8.84 20.50
N SER A 262 4.68 -9.89 19.68
CA SER A 262 3.53 -10.78 19.82
C SER A 262 3.57 -11.45 21.18
N ARG A 263 2.47 -11.38 21.95
CA ARG A 263 2.33 -12.17 23.16
C ARG A 263 2.49 -13.66 22.79
N PRO A 264 3.34 -14.41 23.51
CA PRO A 264 3.34 -15.85 23.33
C PRO A 264 1.92 -16.37 23.56
N PRO A 265 1.51 -17.46 22.86
CA PRO A 265 0.22 -18.10 23.15
C PRO A 265 0.12 -18.32 24.64
N SER A 266 -0.89 -17.76 25.29
CA SER A 266 -1.13 -18.03 26.70
C SER A 266 -1.38 -19.53 26.84
N ALA A 267 -0.48 -20.24 27.51
CA ALA A 267 -0.73 -21.59 27.96
C ALA A 267 -1.94 -21.54 28.90
N ARG A 268 -3.14 -21.72 28.38
CA ARG A 268 -4.31 -21.94 29.22
C ARG A 268 -4.24 -23.36 29.73
N GLY A 269 -3.93 -23.49 31.01
CA GLY A 269 -4.35 -24.61 31.82
C GLY A 269 -3.44 -25.83 31.78
N SER A 270 -2.45 -25.84 32.68
CA SER A 270 -2.27 -26.93 33.61
C SER A 270 -1.50 -26.38 34.81
N SER A 271 -2.15 -26.38 35.95
CA SER A 271 -1.55 -26.15 37.24
C SER A 271 -0.66 -27.37 37.61
N THR A 272 0.63 -27.24 37.36
CA THR A 272 1.64 -28.07 38.04
C THR A 272 2.84 -27.18 38.34
N THR A 273 3.20 -27.18 39.62
CA THR A 273 4.24 -26.41 40.25
C THR A 273 5.62 -26.58 39.58
N PRO A 274 6.44 -25.52 39.40
CA PRO A 274 7.75 -25.67 38.79
C PRO A 274 8.77 -26.12 39.81
N SER A 275 9.48 -27.21 39.49
CA SER A 275 10.75 -27.52 40.09
C SER A 275 11.88 -26.82 39.32
N SER A 276 12.79 -26.24 40.10
CA SER A 276 13.94 -25.45 39.66
C SER A 276 14.92 -26.23 38.79
N SER A 277 15.27 -25.74 37.60
CA SER A 277 16.59 -25.96 36.98
C SER A 277 16.87 -24.94 35.87
N SER A 278 18.10 -24.47 35.82
CA SER A 278 18.72 -23.37 35.06
C SER A 278 18.52 -23.38 33.55
N PRO A 279 18.63 -22.20 32.87
CA PRO A 279 18.37 -22.08 31.44
C PRO A 279 19.59 -22.48 30.61
N ARG A 280 19.42 -23.46 29.71
CA ARG A 280 20.31 -23.65 28.56
C ARG A 280 19.91 -22.73 27.44
N ARG A 281 20.82 -21.91 26.96
CA ARG A 281 20.71 -21.16 25.72
C ARG A 281 20.63 -22.15 24.55
N THR A 282 19.53 -22.19 23.84
CA THR A 282 19.44 -22.79 22.51
C THR A 282 18.95 -21.73 21.53
N THR A 283 19.83 -21.39 20.60
CA THR A 283 19.49 -20.58 19.42
C THR A 283 18.63 -21.43 18.50
N ALA A 284 17.35 -21.13 18.43
CA ALA A 284 16.46 -21.68 17.42
C ALA A 284 16.42 -20.75 16.19
N PRO A 285 16.40 -21.29 14.94
CA PRO A 285 16.27 -20.47 13.75
C PRO A 285 14.90 -19.81 13.68
N PRO A 286 14.77 -18.64 13.04
CA PRO A 286 13.51 -17.93 12.94
C PRO A 286 12.49 -18.76 12.14
N ARG A 287 11.28 -18.84 12.66
CA ARG A 287 10.14 -19.45 11.96
C ARG A 287 9.70 -18.54 10.80
N PRO A 288 9.25 -19.10 9.65
CA PRO A 288 8.80 -18.29 8.52
C PRO A 288 7.57 -17.45 8.91
N TRP A 289 7.62 -16.20 8.52
CA TRP A 289 6.60 -15.19 8.77
C TRP A 289 5.42 -15.38 7.83
N SER A 290 4.21 -15.43 8.36
CA SER A 290 3.00 -15.26 7.55
C SER A 290 2.76 -13.77 7.32
N SER A 291 3.20 -13.25 6.20
CA SER A 291 2.89 -11.89 5.76
C SER A 291 1.52 -11.89 5.08
N SER A 292 0.54 -11.20 5.66
CA SER A 292 -0.66 -10.86 4.91
C SER A 292 -0.33 -9.71 3.96
N TRP A 293 -0.11 -10.00 2.70
CA TRP A 293 -0.03 -9.00 1.65
C TRP A 293 -1.44 -8.48 1.37
N SER A 294 -1.78 -7.30 1.84
CA SER A 294 -2.94 -6.55 1.39
C SER A 294 -2.45 -5.49 0.41
N GLY A 295 -2.43 -5.82 -0.88
CA GLY A 295 -2.38 -4.81 -1.92
C GLY A 295 -3.59 -3.89 -1.75
N ARG A 296 -3.40 -2.61 -1.68
CA ARG A 296 -4.45 -1.61 -1.82
C ARG A 296 -4.49 -1.12 -3.22
#